data_defe20704a636afab0e0f39e841c2e38
#
_entry.id   defe20704a636afab0e0f39e841c2e38
#
_cell.length_a   1.000
_cell.length_b   1.000
_cell.length_c   1.000
_cell.angle_alpha   90.00
_cell.angle_beta   90.00
_cell.angle_gamma   90.00
#
_symmetry.space_group_name_H-M   'P 1'
#
loop_
_entity.id
_entity.type
_entity.pdbx_description
1 polymer ?
#
loop_
_entity_poly.entity_id
_entity_poly.type
_entity_poly.pdbx_seq_one_letter_code
_entity_poly.pdbx_strand_id
1 'polypeptide(L)'
;MLLATDSAEPIEWVGLSLRVDWERQPVSVHSEDAALLERLILFLRNQHNVKKRSIVMPDREVGGFLFFIYQICDPRWIAAFLETERGDSNG
;
A
#
# COMPACT_ATOMS: atom_id res chain seq x y z
N MET A 1 -8.20 4.55 -24.68
CA MET A 1 -7.98 4.43 -24.15
C MET A 1 -7.65 4.27 -23.44
N LEU A 2 -7.81 4.32 -23.15
CA LEU A 2 -7.58 4.18 -22.28
C LEU A 2 -6.62 4.06 -21.69
N LEU A 3 -6.03 4.00 -21.77
CA LEU A 3 -4.89 4.02 -21.25
C LEU A 3 -4.66 4.90 -20.12
N ALA A 4 -4.99 6.03 -20.10
CA ALA A 4 -4.97 6.93 -18.97
C ALA A 4 -5.70 6.36 -17.81
N THR A 5 -6.71 5.63 -18.09
CA THR A 5 -7.44 4.92 -17.05
C THR A 5 -6.53 4.01 -16.27
N ASP A 6 -5.67 3.32 -16.97
CA ASP A 6 -4.78 2.39 -16.30
C ASP A 6 -3.84 3.10 -15.35
N SER A 7 -3.31 4.23 -15.77
CA SER A 7 -2.36 4.92 -14.93
C SER A 7 -3.02 5.54 -13.70
N ALA A 8 -4.31 5.81 -13.78
CA ALA A 8 -5.03 6.40 -12.65
C ALA A 8 -5.53 5.37 -11.67
N GLU A 9 -5.52 4.12 -12.04
CA GLU A 9 -6.06 3.07 -11.18
C GLU A 9 -5.08 2.68 -10.10
N PRO A 10 -5.58 2.38 -8.90
CA PRO A 10 -4.71 1.87 -7.85
C PRO A 10 -4.09 0.54 -8.26
N ILE A 11 -2.90 0.28 -7.77
CA ILE A 11 -2.24 -0.99 -8.01
C ILE A 11 -2.93 -2.06 -7.17
N GLU A 12 -3.28 -3.14 -7.81
CA GLU A 12 -3.94 -4.25 -7.15
C GLU A 12 -3.12 -5.51 -7.34
N TRP A 13 -2.84 -6.22 -6.27
CA TRP A 13 -1.95 -7.37 -6.31
C TRP A 13 -2.73 -8.64 -6.06
N VAL A 14 -2.53 -9.61 -6.95
CA VAL A 14 -3.21 -10.89 -6.87
C VAL A 14 -2.81 -11.60 -5.58
N GLY A 15 -3.83 -12.07 -4.86
CA GLY A 15 -3.60 -12.82 -3.65
C GLY A 15 -3.41 -11.98 -2.42
N LEU A 16 -3.29 -10.68 -2.57
CA LEU A 16 -3.14 -9.78 -1.44
C LEU A 16 -4.08 -8.60 -1.62
N SER A 17 -4.81 -8.27 -0.57
CA SER A 17 -5.76 -7.17 -0.63
C SER A 17 -5.03 -5.87 -0.37
N LEU A 18 -4.38 -5.35 -1.42
CA LEU A 18 -3.63 -4.11 -1.28
C LEU A 18 -3.80 -3.26 -2.53
N ARG A 19 -4.16 -2.01 -2.34
CA ARG A 19 -4.28 -1.04 -3.42
C ARG A 19 -3.56 0.22 -3.01
N VAL A 20 -2.85 0.84 -3.94
CA VAL A 20 -2.11 2.07 -3.66
C VAL A 20 -2.55 3.12 -4.67
N ASP A 21 -2.97 4.26 -4.17
CA ASP A 21 -3.38 5.37 -5.01
C ASP A 21 -2.23 6.37 -5.08
N TRP A 22 -1.44 6.24 -6.14
CA TRP A 22 -0.25 7.07 -6.34
C TRP A 22 -0.59 8.48 -6.83
N GLU A 23 -1.78 8.64 -7.37
CA GLU A 23 -2.19 9.94 -7.89
C GLU A 23 -2.61 10.88 -6.78
N ARG A 24 -2.91 10.33 -5.64
CA ARG A 24 -3.40 11.11 -4.52
C ARG A 24 -2.24 11.75 -3.76
N GLN A 25 -2.47 12.94 -3.24
CA GLN A 25 -1.48 13.63 -2.42
C GLN A 25 -2.14 13.99 -1.10
N PRO A 26 -1.76 13.33 -0.02
CA PRO A 26 -0.70 12.31 0.08
C PRO A 26 -1.13 10.96 -0.49
N VAL A 27 -0.15 10.13 -0.83
CA VAL A 27 -0.39 8.79 -1.32
C VAL A 27 -1.19 8.01 -0.27
N SER A 28 -2.19 7.28 -0.73
CA SER A 28 -3.00 6.46 0.19
C SER A 28 -2.83 4.99 -0.14
N VAL A 29 -2.83 4.17 0.90
CA VAL A 29 -2.64 2.73 0.78
C VAL A 29 -3.84 2.06 1.44
N HIS A 30 -4.49 1.17 0.72
CA HIS A 30 -5.77 0.58 1.12
C HIS A 30 -5.70 -0.93 1.18
N SER A 31 -6.39 -1.51 2.16
CA SER A 31 -6.51 -2.96 2.25
C SER A 31 -7.71 -3.29 3.12
N GLU A 32 -8.30 -4.46 2.86
CA GLU A 32 -9.31 -4.98 3.76
C GLU A 32 -8.69 -5.62 5.00
N ASP A 33 -7.38 -5.80 4.97
CA ASP A 33 -6.65 -6.46 6.06
C ASP A 33 -5.77 -5.42 6.76
N ALA A 34 -6.23 -4.95 7.91
CA ALA A 34 -5.48 -3.95 8.67
C ALA A 34 -4.11 -4.48 9.08
N ALA A 35 -4.00 -5.77 9.38
CA ALA A 35 -2.73 -6.34 9.78
C ALA A 35 -1.72 -6.27 8.65
N LEU A 36 -2.18 -6.43 7.41
CA LEU A 36 -1.29 -6.30 6.26
C LEU A 36 -0.75 -4.88 6.17
N LEU A 37 -1.60 -3.88 6.40
CA LEU A 37 -1.15 -2.49 6.38
C LEU A 37 -0.14 -2.22 7.48
N GLU A 38 -0.35 -2.80 8.66
CA GLU A 38 0.61 -2.62 9.75
C GLU A 38 1.96 -3.23 9.41
N ARG A 39 1.96 -4.40 8.77
CA ARG A 39 3.20 -5.04 8.37
C ARG A 39 3.93 -4.22 7.31
N LEU A 40 3.16 -3.64 6.37
CA LEU A 40 3.76 -2.77 5.36
C LEU A 40 4.40 -1.55 6.00
N ILE A 41 3.72 -0.97 6.98
CA ILE A 41 4.25 0.19 7.70
C ILE A 41 5.59 -0.16 8.34
N LEU A 42 5.66 -1.31 9.01
CA LEU A 42 6.90 -1.73 9.64
C LEU A 42 7.99 -1.98 8.62
N PHE A 43 7.65 -2.60 7.50
CA PHE A 43 8.60 -2.86 6.44
C PHE A 43 9.18 -1.55 5.90
N LEU A 44 8.30 -0.60 5.58
CA LEU A 44 8.75 0.66 5.03
C LEU A 44 9.60 1.43 6.02
N ARG A 45 9.22 1.39 7.29
CA ARG A 45 9.98 2.08 8.33
C ARG A 45 11.36 1.45 8.51
N ASN A 46 11.41 0.13 8.59
CA ASN A 46 12.65 -0.56 8.93
C ASN A 46 13.60 -0.67 7.75
N GLN A 47 13.06 -0.83 6.54
CA GLN A 47 13.90 -1.03 5.36
C GLN A 47 14.16 0.25 4.60
N HIS A 48 13.28 1.23 4.69
CA HIS A 48 13.36 2.39 3.83
C HIS A 48 13.17 3.70 4.59
N ASN A 49 13.14 3.62 5.92
CA ASN A 49 13.10 4.81 6.76
C ASN A 49 11.89 5.70 6.47
N VAL A 50 10.77 5.09 6.11
CA VAL A 50 9.54 5.83 5.88
C VAL A 50 8.84 6.00 7.22
N LYS A 51 8.86 7.23 7.73
CA LYS A 51 8.33 7.52 9.07
C LYS A 51 7.15 8.46 9.06
N LYS A 52 6.99 9.25 8.00
CA LYS A 52 5.93 10.25 7.95
C LYS A 52 4.70 9.64 7.31
N ARG A 53 3.79 9.22 8.14
CA ARG A 53 2.58 8.55 7.69
C ARG A 53 1.48 8.72 8.74
N SER A 54 0.24 8.46 8.31
CA SER A 54 -0.87 8.45 9.23
C SER A 54 -0.97 7.10 9.93
N ILE A 55 -1.84 7.01 10.91
CA ILE A 55 -2.21 5.72 11.48
C ILE A 55 -3.13 5.00 10.49
N VAL A 56 -3.28 3.69 10.68
CA VAL A 56 -4.26 2.92 9.94
C VAL A 56 -5.64 3.27 10.47
N MET A 57 -6.56 3.57 9.57
CA MET A 57 -7.90 4.00 9.94
C MET A 57 -8.93 3.36 9.03
N PRO A 58 -10.20 3.30 9.45
CA PRO A 58 -11.23 2.74 8.60
C PRO A 58 -11.43 3.57 7.34
N ASP A 59 -11.66 2.90 6.23
CA ASP A 59 -11.96 3.54 4.96
C ASP A 59 -13.48 3.59 4.80
N ARG A 60 -14.05 4.77 4.95
CA ARG A 60 -15.49 4.90 4.97
C ARG A 60 -16.11 4.95 3.59
N GLU A 61 -15.29 5.11 2.56
CA GLU A 61 -15.81 5.22 1.21
C GLU A 61 -15.99 3.87 0.56
N VAL A 62 -15.00 3.00 0.69
CA VAL A 62 -15.06 1.71 0.03
C VAL A 62 -14.97 0.54 0.99
N GLY A 63 -14.84 0.81 2.26
CA GLY A 63 -14.70 -0.24 3.26
C GLY A 63 -13.26 -0.63 3.44
N GLY A 64 -13.01 -1.46 4.46
CA GLY A 64 -11.65 -1.84 4.79
C GLY A 64 -10.93 -0.74 5.53
N PHE A 65 -9.63 -0.64 5.28
CA PHE A 65 -8.76 0.27 6.01
C PHE A 65 -7.82 0.98 5.06
N LEU A 66 -7.20 2.07 5.56
CA LEU A 66 -6.23 2.81 4.77
C LEU A 66 -5.27 3.56 5.69
N PHE A 67 -4.15 3.98 5.13
CA PHE A 67 -3.29 4.97 5.76
C PHE A 67 -2.64 5.83 4.68
N PHE A 68 -2.11 6.98 5.09
CA PHE A 68 -1.50 7.92 4.15
C PHE A 68 0.00 7.98 4.39
N ILE A 69 0.75 8.20 3.32
CA ILE A 69 2.19 8.39 3.40
C ILE A 69 2.48 9.85 3.06
N TYR A 70 3.15 10.55 4.00
CA TYR A 70 3.38 11.98 3.88
C TYR A 70 4.80 12.31 3.42
N GLN A 71 5.50 11.33 2.86
CA GLN A 71 6.83 11.55 2.33
C GLN A 71 6.97 10.77 1.03
N ILE A 72 8.08 10.97 0.34
CA ILE A 72 8.32 10.28 -0.90
C ILE A 72 8.42 8.79 -0.63
N CYS A 73 7.71 7.99 -1.41
CA CYS A 73 7.72 6.55 -1.29
C CYS A 73 7.88 5.95 -2.69
N ASP A 74 8.92 5.17 -2.86
CA ASP A 74 9.20 4.53 -4.15
C ASP A 74 8.25 3.33 -4.32
N PRO A 75 7.52 3.26 -5.44
CA PRO A 75 6.62 2.11 -5.67
C PRO A 75 7.33 0.77 -5.58
N ARG A 76 8.62 0.72 -5.91
CA ARG A 76 9.36 -0.53 -5.84
C ARG A 76 9.48 -1.07 -4.42
N TRP A 77 9.44 -0.19 -3.43
CA TRP A 77 9.51 -0.62 -2.04
C TRP A 77 8.28 -1.43 -1.66
N ILE A 78 7.12 -0.97 -2.11
CA ILE A 78 5.88 -1.69 -1.82
C ILE A 78 5.85 -2.99 -2.61
N ALA A 79 6.34 -2.99 -3.84
CA ALA A 79 6.44 -4.22 -4.62
C ALA A 79 7.33 -5.24 -3.92
N ALA A 80 8.45 -4.78 -3.36
CA ALA A 80 9.34 -5.68 -2.64
C ALA A 80 8.68 -6.27 -1.40
N PHE A 81 7.90 -5.45 -0.69
CA PHE A 81 7.15 -5.95 0.45
C PHE A 81 6.20 -7.05 0.05
N LEU A 82 5.48 -6.85 -1.05
CA LEU A 82 4.49 -7.83 -1.50
C LEU A 82 5.16 -9.12 -1.95
N GLU A 83 6.34 -9.02 -2.55
CA GLU A 83 7.10 -10.22 -2.89
C GLU A 83 7.50 -10.98 -1.65
N THR A 84 7.90 -10.28 -0.61
CA THR A 84 8.26 -10.90 0.66
C THR A 84 7.07 -11.61 1.26
N GLU A 85 5.89 -10.97 1.24
CA GLU A 85 4.69 -11.59 1.77
C GLU A 85 4.32 -12.85 1.01
N ARG A 86 4.47 -12.81 -0.30
CA ARG A 86 4.16 -13.98 -1.12
C ARG A 86 5.18 -15.10 -0.90
N GLY A 87 6.44 -14.71 -0.77
CA GLY A 87 7.48 -15.69 -0.54
C GLY A 87 7.30 -16.42 0.77
N ASP A 88 6.88 -15.70 1.80
CA ASP A 88 6.66 -16.32 3.10
C ASP A 88 5.62 -17.42 3.04
N SER A 89 4.60 -17.22 2.24
CA SER A 89 3.53 -18.23 2.16
C SER A 89 4.00 -19.51 1.48
N ASN A 90 5.07 -19.46 0.75
CA ASN A 90 5.64 -20.64 0.13
C ASN A 90 6.56 -21.38 1.06
N GLY A 91 6.84 -20.79 2.11
CA GLY A 91 7.52 -21.38 3.18
C GLY A 91 8.66 -22.00 3.26
#